data_0d14410bed5753a6ed1248dac24032d3
#
_entry.id   0d14410bed5753a6ed1248dac24032d3
#
_cell.length_a   1.000
_cell.length_b   1.000
_cell.length_c   1.000
_cell.angle_alpha   90.00
_cell.angle_beta   90.00
_cell.angle_gamma   90.00
#
_symmetry.space_group_name_H-M   'P 1'
#
loop_
_entity.id
_entity.type
_entity.pdbx_description
1 polymer ?
#
loop_
_entity_poly.entity_id
_entity_poly.type
_entity_poly.pdbx_seq_one_letter_code
_entity_poly.pdbx_strand_id
1 'polypeptide(L)'
;MDGTLILGDKKNNNMKTLPGAADFINLLIENRIPYVVMTNGTARSPSAYVNVLSDAGIPMNSNTMMTPSSVAADYFVRAGCKKVMVLGCPGVWEPLADKGIEVVLSSLEQPGPVDAVYIGWYREFGFRDIENAWIACRDGAELYTASDVPFFASANGPAIGTSCALAAALKPLTGKDAMVLGKPSRHAIEVAARHLGLAVTDIAVVGDDANLEVPMAKNNGALAIYVHTGTGGPHAFDDRPEDTWPDISVANVGELVKHYL
;
A
#
# COMPACT_ATOMS: atom_id res chain seq x y z
N MET A 1 5.54 -3.90 4.92
CA MET A 1 6.23 -2.99 5.87
C MET A 1 5.80 -3.32 7.29
N ASP A 2 4.59 -2.93 7.66
CA ASP A 2 4.03 -3.27 8.97
C ASP A 2 3.89 -4.78 9.10
N GLY A 3 4.20 -5.35 10.28
CA GLY A 3 4.20 -6.78 10.53
C GLY A 3 5.36 -7.57 9.90
N THR A 4 6.09 -6.99 8.95
CA THR A 4 7.22 -7.62 8.25
C THR A 4 8.58 -7.06 8.68
N LEU A 5 8.75 -5.74 8.65
CA LEU A 5 9.99 -5.04 9.02
C LEU A 5 9.86 -4.27 10.32
N ILE A 6 8.69 -3.69 10.56
CA ILE A 6 8.38 -2.90 11.77
C ILE A 6 7.00 -3.27 12.30
N LEU A 7 6.78 -2.97 13.59
CA LEU A 7 5.48 -3.07 14.23
C LEU A 7 5.27 -1.90 15.18
N GLY A 8 4.09 -1.29 15.15
CA GLY A 8 3.72 -0.20 16.06
C GLY A 8 3.67 -0.66 17.51
N ASP A 9 4.28 0.11 18.41
CA ASP A 9 4.15 -0.09 19.86
C ASP A 9 2.78 0.42 20.34
N LYS A 10 2.03 -0.44 21.04
CA LYS A 10 0.70 -0.12 21.59
C LYS A 10 0.70 1.06 22.58
N LYS A 11 1.84 1.40 23.19
CA LYS A 11 1.94 2.45 24.21
C LYS A 11 2.29 3.83 23.66
N ASN A 12 3.17 3.89 22.65
CA ASN A 12 3.81 5.15 22.25
C ASN A 12 3.66 5.49 20.76
N ASN A 13 2.93 4.70 19.99
CA ASN A 13 2.92 4.80 18.51
C ASN A 13 4.32 4.73 17.87
N ASN A 14 5.34 4.35 18.63
CA ASN A 14 6.70 4.20 18.15
C ASN A 14 6.80 2.90 17.37
N MET A 15 7.28 2.99 16.15
CA MET A 15 7.58 1.82 15.36
C MET A 15 8.80 1.11 15.92
N LYS A 16 8.68 -0.21 16.16
CA LYS A 16 9.80 -1.07 16.57
C LYS A 16 10.21 -1.95 15.42
N THR A 17 11.50 -2.05 15.21
CA THR A 17 12.10 -2.98 14.25
C THR A 17 11.82 -4.42 14.67
N LEU A 18 11.36 -5.22 13.75
CA LEU A 18 11.16 -6.65 13.93
C LEU A 18 12.48 -7.44 13.81
N PRO A 19 12.55 -8.67 14.36
CA PRO A 19 13.79 -9.45 14.35
C PRO A 19 14.38 -9.62 12.96
N GLY A 20 15.66 -9.26 12.79
CA GLY A 20 16.41 -9.38 11.55
C GLY A 20 16.05 -8.37 10.44
N ALA A 21 15.14 -7.43 10.67
CA ALA A 21 14.71 -6.52 9.61
C ALA A 21 15.82 -5.59 9.13
N ALA A 22 16.63 -5.01 10.04
CA ALA A 22 17.76 -4.17 9.65
C ALA A 22 18.84 -4.97 8.93
N ASP A 23 19.17 -6.18 9.43
CA ASP A 23 20.16 -7.07 8.81
C ASP A 23 19.71 -7.51 7.41
N PHE A 24 18.41 -7.80 7.24
CA PHE A 24 17.85 -8.17 5.94
C PHE A 24 17.97 -7.04 4.92
N ILE A 25 17.63 -5.81 5.30
CA ILE A 25 17.78 -4.65 4.39
C ILE A 25 19.26 -4.36 4.11
N ASN A 26 20.16 -4.46 5.09
CA ASN A 26 21.60 -4.34 4.89
C ASN A 26 22.12 -5.40 3.90
N LEU A 27 21.71 -6.66 4.04
CA LEU A 27 22.07 -7.74 3.12
C LEU A 27 21.67 -7.40 1.68
N LEU A 28 20.44 -6.89 1.46
CA LEU A 28 19.98 -6.47 0.13
C LEU A 28 20.86 -5.35 -0.45
N ILE A 29 21.21 -4.36 0.38
CA ILE A 29 22.06 -3.22 0.00
C ILE A 29 23.48 -3.69 -0.36
N GLU A 30 24.11 -4.47 0.51
CA GLU A 30 25.49 -4.95 0.36
C GLU A 30 25.66 -5.84 -0.89
N ASN A 31 24.67 -6.67 -1.16
CA ASN A 31 24.65 -7.55 -2.34
C ASN A 31 24.05 -6.87 -3.59
N ARG A 32 23.68 -5.60 -3.52
CA ARG A 32 23.08 -4.83 -4.62
C ARG A 32 21.82 -5.49 -5.19
N ILE A 33 21.05 -6.15 -4.34
CA ILE A 33 19.76 -6.74 -4.70
C ILE A 33 18.73 -5.60 -4.78
N PRO A 34 18.11 -5.37 -5.93
CA PRO A 34 17.12 -4.31 -6.04
C PRO A 34 15.88 -4.65 -5.20
N TYR A 35 15.38 -3.67 -4.43
CA TYR A 35 14.22 -3.87 -3.57
C TYR A 35 13.37 -2.61 -3.44
N VAL A 36 12.11 -2.81 -3.08
CA VAL A 36 11.19 -1.78 -2.60
C VAL A 36 10.49 -2.26 -1.33
N VAL A 37 10.26 -1.35 -0.41
CA VAL A 37 9.40 -1.56 0.75
C VAL A 37 8.03 -0.99 0.46
N MET A 38 6.99 -1.79 0.63
CA MET A 38 5.61 -1.41 0.32
C MET A 38 4.72 -1.43 1.57
N THR A 39 3.84 -0.44 1.69
CA THR A 39 2.76 -0.40 2.69
C THR A 39 1.42 -0.11 2.02
N ASN A 40 0.29 -0.45 2.67
CA ASN A 40 -1.04 0.04 2.28
C ASN A 40 -1.42 1.35 2.99
N GLY A 41 -0.55 1.85 3.87
CA GLY A 41 -0.75 3.13 4.54
C GLY A 41 -0.57 4.30 3.58
N THR A 42 -1.51 5.25 3.60
CA THR A 42 -1.46 6.51 2.83
C THR A 42 -1.55 7.74 3.73
N ALA A 43 -1.43 7.56 5.06
CA ALA A 43 -1.42 8.67 6.00
C ALA A 43 -0.16 9.55 5.91
N ARG A 44 0.91 9.03 5.32
CA ARG A 44 2.20 9.70 5.12
C ARG A 44 2.67 9.53 3.68
N SER A 45 3.45 10.49 3.20
CA SER A 45 4.16 10.37 1.92
C SER A 45 5.27 9.30 1.99
N PRO A 46 5.75 8.78 0.85
CA PRO A 46 6.86 7.84 0.82
C PRO A 46 8.10 8.33 1.58
N SER A 47 8.47 9.60 1.42
CA SER A 47 9.60 10.21 2.12
C SER A 47 9.43 10.23 3.64
N ALA A 48 8.22 10.50 4.13
CA ALA A 48 7.93 10.47 5.55
C ALA A 48 7.98 9.05 6.12
N TYR A 49 7.60 8.03 5.35
CA TYR A 49 7.81 6.62 5.76
C TYR A 49 9.28 6.21 5.79
N VAL A 50 10.09 6.70 4.84
CA VAL A 50 11.55 6.49 4.87
C VAL A 50 12.15 7.01 6.19
N ASN A 51 11.76 8.21 6.61
CA ASN A 51 12.22 8.76 7.90
C ASN A 51 11.82 7.86 9.08
N VAL A 52 10.56 7.40 9.11
CA VAL A 52 10.06 6.48 10.17
C VAL A 52 10.89 5.19 10.23
N LEU A 53 11.22 4.59 9.08
CA LEU A 53 12.02 3.37 9.02
C LEU A 53 13.47 3.63 9.42
N SER A 54 14.06 4.73 8.97
CA SER A 54 15.41 5.14 9.32
C SER A 54 15.55 5.43 10.82
N ASP A 55 14.57 6.12 11.42
CA ASP A 55 14.52 6.39 12.86
C ASP A 55 14.37 5.09 13.69
N ALA A 56 13.73 4.07 13.12
CA ALA A 56 13.64 2.74 13.70
C ALA A 56 14.90 1.88 13.49
N GLY A 57 15.95 2.42 12.85
CA GLY A 57 17.23 1.74 12.62
C GLY A 57 17.26 0.85 11.36
N ILE A 58 16.30 0.98 10.45
CA ILE A 58 16.29 0.28 9.16
C ILE A 58 16.85 1.24 8.09
N PRO A 59 17.98 0.91 7.43
CA PRO A 59 18.57 1.78 6.43
C PRO A 59 17.67 1.85 5.19
N MET A 60 17.22 3.06 4.86
CA MET A 60 16.32 3.29 3.73
C MET A 60 16.81 4.45 2.87
N ASN A 61 16.49 4.41 1.59
CA ASN A 61 16.65 5.57 0.72
C ASN A 61 15.30 6.00 0.12
N SER A 62 15.23 7.23 -0.38
CA SER A 62 13.97 7.83 -0.86
C SER A 62 13.29 7.07 -2.01
N ASN A 63 14.06 6.29 -2.77
CA ASN A 63 13.56 5.58 -3.94
C ASN A 63 13.07 4.16 -3.63
N THR A 64 13.23 3.68 -2.39
CA THR A 64 12.87 2.31 -2.03
C THR A 64 11.55 2.18 -1.29
N MET A 65 10.80 3.27 -1.12
CA MET A 65 9.51 3.25 -0.43
C MET A 65 8.34 3.48 -1.39
N MET A 66 7.35 2.60 -1.34
CA MET A 66 6.12 2.70 -2.14
C MET A 66 4.87 2.66 -1.27
N THR A 67 3.93 3.55 -1.59
CA THR A 67 2.58 3.60 -1.02
C THR A 67 1.55 3.35 -2.13
N PRO A 68 0.27 3.08 -1.81
CA PRO A 68 -0.78 3.05 -2.82
C PRO A 68 -0.86 4.34 -3.64
N SER A 69 -0.50 5.48 -3.05
CA SER A 69 -0.47 6.76 -3.78
C SER A 69 0.68 6.85 -4.79
N SER A 70 1.83 6.21 -4.51
CA SER A 70 2.91 6.06 -5.51
C SER A 70 2.46 5.20 -6.69
N VAL A 71 1.74 4.12 -6.40
CA VAL A 71 1.15 3.24 -7.42
C VAL A 71 0.09 3.98 -8.23
N ALA A 72 -0.79 4.73 -7.56
CA ALA A 72 -1.81 5.54 -8.20
C ALA A 72 -1.20 6.59 -9.13
N ALA A 73 -0.16 7.27 -8.69
CA ALA A 73 0.54 8.28 -9.50
C ALA A 73 1.12 7.68 -10.78
N ASP A 74 1.82 6.53 -10.71
CA ASP A 74 2.31 5.83 -11.90
C ASP A 74 1.16 5.37 -12.81
N TYR A 75 0.10 4.81 -12.22
CA TYR A 75 -1.07 4.35 -12.95
C TYR A 75 -1.75 5.50 -13.71
N PHE A 76 -2.04 6.62 -13.05
CA PHE A 76 -2.72 7.76 -13.65
C PHE A 76 -1.91 8.42 -14.76
N VAL A 77 -0.60 8.57 -14.58
CA VAL A 77 0.28 9.07 -15.66
C VAL A 77 0.18 8.17 -16.88
N ARG A 78 0.23 6.86 -16.72
CA ARG A 78 0.14 5.89 -17.81
C ARG A 78 -1.24 5.82 -18.45
N ALA A 79 -2.29 6.03 -17.66
CA ALA A 79 -3.68 6.12 -18.15
C ALA A 79 -3.97 7.45 -18.85
N GLY A 80 -3.04 8.41 -18.83
CA GLY A 80 -3.21 9.73 -19.41
C GLY A 80 -4.10 10.67 -18.59
N CYS A 81 -4.39 10.32 -17.33
CA CYS A 81 -5.12 11.19 -16.40
C CYS A 81 -4.27 12.42 -16.07
N LYS A 82 -4.84 13.60 -16.27
CA LYS A 82 -4.16 14.88 -16.01
C LYS A 82 -4.65 15.55 -14.74
N LYS A 83 -5.91 15.31 -14.38
CA LYS A 83 -6.59 15.96 -13.27
C LYS A 83 -7.35 14.94 -12.44
N VAL A 84 -6.99 14.82 -11.17
CA VAL A 84 -7.54 13.81 -10.27
C VAL A 84 -8.12 14.45 -9.02
N MET A 85 -9.38 14.17 -8.72
CA MET A 85 -9.98 14.53 -7.43
C MET A 85 -9.49 13.56 -6.36
N VAL A 86 -9.05 14.10 -5.24
CA VAL A 86 -8.52 13.29 -4.14
C VAL A 86 -9.35 13.50 -2.87
N LEU A 87 -9.83 12.38 -2.32
CA LEU A 87 -10.33 12.27 -0.95
C LEU A 87 -9.16 11.76 -0.09
N GLY A 88 -8.37 12.66 0.47
CA GLY A 88 -7.16 12.26 1.17
C GLY A 88 -6.33 13.40 1.76
N CYS A 89 -5.53 13.02 2.78
CA CYS A 89 -4.52 13.89 3.39
C CYS A 89 -3.29 14.07 2.46
N PRO A 90 -2.29 14.88 2.85
CA PRO A 90 -1.08 15.10 2.04
C PRO A 90 -0.39 13.81 1.57
N GLY A 91 -0.29 12.78 2.41
CA GLY A 91 0.29 11.48 2.01
C GLY A 91 -0.44 10.78 0.87
N VAL A 92 -1.70 11.17 0.59
CA VAL A 92 -2.48 10.64 -0.53
C VAL A 92 -2.21 11.44 -1.81
N TRP A 93 -2.21 12.76 -1.76
CA TRP A 93 -2.17 13.58 -2.96
C TRP A 93 -0.76 14.06 -3.37
N GLU A 94 0.19 14.21 -2.43
CA GLU A 94 1.56 14.62 -2.75
C GLU A 94 2.23 13.73 -3.83
N PRO A 95 2.18 12.39 -3.74
CA PRO A 95 2.80 11.55 -4.78
C PRO A 95 2.21 11.74 -6.19
N LEU A 96 0.94 12.14 -6.29
CA LEU A 96 0.29 12.46 -7.57
C LEU A 96 0.81 13.80 -8.10
N ALA A 97 0.85 14.83 -7.24
CA ALA A 97 1.37 16.15 -7.59
C ALA A 97 2.84 16.11 -8.02
N ASP A 98 3.68 15.32 -7.35
CA ASP A 98 5.09 15.10 -7.68
C ASP A 98 5.28 14.49 -9.09
N LYS A 99 4.28 13.80 -9.62
CA LYS A 99 4.25 13.26 -10.99
C LYS A 99 3.60 14.21 -12.00
N GLY A 100 3.29 15.44 -11.60
CA GLY A 100 2.72 16.45 -12.47
C GLY A 100 1.21 16.29 -12.74
N ILE A 101 0.51 15.51 -11.93
CA ILE A 101 -0.95 15.38 -11.99
C ILE A 101 -1.56 16.59 -11.27
N GLU A 102 -2.52 17.27 -11.90
CA GLU A 102 -3.32 18.31 -11.24
C GLU A 102 -4.21 17.66 -10.19
N VAL A 103 -3.95 17.99 -8.91
CA VAL A 103 -4.74 17.49 -7.78
C VAL A 103 -5.85 18.46 -7.45
N VAL A 104 -7.07 17.94 -7.35
CA VAL A 104 -8.26 18.66 -6.90
C VAL A 104 -8.72 18.06 -5.58
N LEU A 105 -8.72 18.83 -4.50
CA LEU A 105 -9.23 18.34 -3.23
C LEU A 105 -10.76 18.27 -3.27
N SER A 106 -11.33 17.17 -2.80
CA SER A 106 -12.78 16.93 -2.75
C SER A 106 -13.55 17.94 -1.91
N SER A 107 -12.89 18.59 -0.95
CA SER A 107 -13.47 19.60 -0.07
C SER A 107 -13.72 20.98 -0.71
N LEU A 108 -13.24 21.21 -1.94
CA LEU A 108 -13.46 22.49 -2.64
C LEU A 108 -14.95 22.73 -2.94
N GLU A 109 -15.36 24.00 -2.99
CA GLU A 109 -16.75 24.34 -3.29
C GLU A 109 -17.18 23.98 -4.72
N GLN A 110 -16.28 24.17 -5.68
CA GLN A 110 -16.52 23.90 -7.10
C GLN A 110 -15.28 23.25 -7.72
N PRO A 111 -15.10 21.94 -7.58
CA PRO A 111 -13.88 21.27 -8.05
C PRO A 111 -13.75 21.19 -9.57
N GLY A 112 -14.87 21.34 -10.32
CA GLY A 112 -14.91 21.20 -11.77
C GLY A 112 -14.70 19.75 -12.25
N PRO A 113 -14.63 19.52 -13.58
CA PRO A 113 -14.45 18.18 -14.14
C PRO A 113 -13.05 17.63 -13.82
N VAL A 114 -12.98 16.30 -13.60
CA VAL A 114 -11.76 15.55 -13.33
C VAL A 114 -11.77 14.22 -14.10
N ASP A 115 -10.59 13.65 -14.34
CA ASP A 115 -10.44 12.39 -15.06
C ASP A 115 -10.74 11.18 -14.15
N ALA A 116 -10.40 11.30 -12.87
CA ALA A 116 -10.53 10.24 -11.89
C ALA A 116 -10.82 10.79 -10.48
N VAL A 117 -11.40 9.94 -9.63
CA VAL A 117 -11.55 10.14 -8.19
C VAL A 117 -10.69 9.11 -7.49
N TYR A 118 -9.79 9.56 -6.60
CA TYR A 118 -8.90 8.69 -5.83
C TYR A 118 -9.10 8.87 -4.34
N ILE A 119 -9.34 7.76 -3.62
CA ILE A 119 -9.62 7.72 -2.19
C ILE A 119 -8.44 7.10 -1.45
N GLY A 120 -7.91 7.82 -0.45
CA GLY A 120 -6.90 7.30 0.46
C GLY A 120 -7.25 7.54 1.93
N TRP A 121 -6.24 7.79 2.76
CA TRP A 121 -6.44 8.12 4.17
C TRP A 121 -7.03 9.51 4.31
N TYR A 122 -8.29 9.57 4.79
CA TYR A 122 -9.00 10.83 5.00
C TYR A 122 -9.99 10.71 6.16
N ARG A 123 -9.62 11.18 7.34
CA ARG A 123 -10.47 11.12 8.54
C ARG A 123 -11.34 12.35 8.70
N GLU A 124 -10.91 13.45 8.14
CA GLU A 124 -11.52 14.78 8.24
C GLU A 124 -12.60 15.02 7.17
N PHE A 125 -13.01 13.97 6.44
CA PHE A 125 -14.01 14.09 5.38
C PHE A 125 -15.35 14.60 5.91
N GLY A 126 -16.05 15.34 5.06
CA GLY A 126 -17.43 15.77 5.28
C GLY A 126 -18.36 15.32 4.15
N PHE A 127 -19.65 15.66 4.29
CA PHE A 127 -20.64 15.24 3.30
C PHE A 127 -20.36 15.85 1.92
N ARG A 128 -19.81 17.05 1.86
CA ARG A 128 -19.38 17.71 0.62
C ARG A 128 -18.38 16.87 -0.18
N ASP A 129 -17.45 16.19 0.49
CA ASP A 129 -16.49 15.33 -0.19
C ASP A 129 -17.17 14.19 -0.93
N ILE A 130 -18.21 13.59 -0.31
CA ILE A 130 -19.01 12.53 -0.92
C ILE A 130 -19.83 13.08 -2.09
N GLU A 131 -20.46 14.25 -1.94
CA GLU A 131 -21.23 14.89 -3.03
C GLU A 131 -20.34 15.20 -4.22
N ASN A 132 -19.18 15.81 -4.01
CA ASN A 132 -18.25 16.16 -5.07
C ASN A 132 -17.70 14.92 -5.79
N ALA A 133 -17.34 13.87 -5.05
CA ALA A 133 -16.89 12.60 -5.62
C ALA A 133 -18.00 11.92 -6.43
N TRP A 134 -19.24 11.92 -5.94
CA TRP A 134 -20.39 11.40 -6.65
C TRP A 134 -20.65 12.19 -7.95
N ILE A 135 -20.64 13.54 -7.89
CA ILE A 135 -20.82 14.40 -9.08
C ILE A 135 -19.74 14.07 -10.12
N ALA A 136 -18.46 14.00 -9.69
CA ALA A 136 -17.36 13.67 -10.60
C ALA A 136 -17.57 12.30 -11.28
N CYS A 137 -17.94 11.26 -10.52
CA CYS A 137 -18.20 9.93 -11.05
C CYS A 137 -19.42 9.89 -11.98
N ARG A 138 -20.49 10.63 -11.66
CA ARG A 138 -21.67 10.79 -12.53
C ARG A 138 -21.29 11.44 -13.87
N ASP A 139 -20.38 12.41 -13.83
CA ASP A 139 -19.93 13.17 -14.99
C ASP A 139 -18.81 12.46 -15.77
N GLY A 140 -18.48 11.21 -15.39
CA GLY A 140 -17.64 10.31 -16.18
C GLY A 140 -16.31 9.93 -15.54
N ALA A 141 -15.93 10.48 -14.38
CA ALA A 141 -14.70 10.08 -13.71
C ALA A 141 -14.76 8.64 -13.20
N GLU A 142 -13.65 7.91 -13.33
CA GLU A 142 -13.52 6.58 -12.75
C GLU A 142 -13.11 6.65 -11.27
N LEU A 143 -13.55 5.64 -10.49
CA LEU A 143 -13.38 5.60 -9.05
C LEU A 143 -12.26 4.63 -8.64
N TYR A 144 -11.30 5.14 -7.88
CA TYR A 144 -10.15 4.39 -7.40
C TYR A 144 -9.99 4.52 -5.88
N THR A 145 -9.42 3.49 -5.26
CA THR A 145 -9.13 3.48 -3.82
C THR A 145 -7.74 2.95 -3.52
N ALA A 146 -7.13 3.46 -2.47
CA ALA A 146 -5.84 3.00 -1.99
C ALA A 146 -5.90 1.57 -1.44
N SER A 147 -7.00 1.20 -0.79
CA SER A 147 -7.19 -0.11 -0.18
C SER A 147 -8.69 -0.34 0.08
N ASP A 148 -9.11 -1.58 -0.02
CA ASP A 148 -10.44 -2.08 0.33
C ASP A 148 -10.46 -2.84 1.67
N VAL A 149 -9.35 -2.83 2.40
CA VAL A 149 -9.23 -3.49 3.70
C VAL A 149 -10.08 -2.72 4.74
N PRO A 150 -11.09 -3.38 5.35
CA PRO A 150 -12.02 -2.70 6.25
C PRO A 150 -11.41 -2.31 7.58
N PHE A 151 -10.44 -3.08 8.08
CA PHE A 151 -9.78 -2.85 9.36
C PHE A 151 -8.27 -3.11 9.25
N PHE A 152 -7.49 -2.32 9.97
CA PHE A 152 -6.06 -2.56 10.14
C PHE A 152 -5.67 -2.48 11.62
N ALA A 153 -4.54 -3.09 11.98
CA ALA A 153 -4.03 -3.07 13.35
C ALA A 153 -3.59 -1.66 13.73
N SER A 154 -4.02 -1.19 14.90
CA SER A 154 -3.56 0.07 15.48
C SER A 154 -3.21 -0.11 16.95
N ALA A 155 -2.52 0.88 17.55
CA ALA A 155 -2.14 0.87 18.95
C ALA A 155 -3.32 0.69 19.92
N ASN A 156 -4.52 1.13 19.52
CA ASN A 156 -5.74 1.10 20.34
C ASN A 156 -6.72 -0.02 19.93
N GLY A 157 -6.28 -1.02 19.19
CA GLY A 157 -7.12 -2.07 18.62
C GLY A 157 -7.37 -1.87 17.13
N PRO A 158 -8.30 -2.62 16.50
CA PRO A 158 -8.63 -2.46 15.09
C PRO A 158 -9.10 -1.05 14.77
N ALA A 159 -8.51 -0.43 13.75
CA ALA A 159 -8.94 0.85 13.21
C ALA A 159 -9.61 0.66 11.85
N ILE A 160 -10.59 1.49 11.55
CA ILE A 160 -11.33 1.43 10.29
C ILE A 160 -10.45 1.91 9.15
N GLY A 161 -10.41 1.16 8.06
CA GLY A 161 -9.82 1.58 6.79
C GLY A 161 -10.65 2.70 6.16
N THR A 162 -10.18 3.94 6.23
CA THR A 162 -10.94 5.10 5.74
C THR A 162 -11.22 5.02 4.24
N SER A 163 -10.25 4.55 3.46
CA SER A 163 -10.43 4.36 2.01
C SER A 163 -11.51 3.33 1.67
N CYS A 164 -11.53 2.21 2.40
CA CYS A 164 -12.59 1.21 2.27
C CYS A 164 -13.97 1.79 2.63
N ALA A 165 -14.07 2.49 3.78
CA ALA A 165 -15.33 3.07 4.25
C ALA A 165 -15.88 4.12 3.27
N LEU A 166 -15.04 5.00 2.73
CA LEU A 166 -15.43 6.02 1.76
C LEU A 166 -15.83 5.41 0.40
N ALA A 167 -15.08 4.40 -0.06
CA ALA A 167 -15.43 3.67 -1.28
C ALA A 167 -16.79 2.96 -1.12
N ALA A 168 -17.04 2.34 0.04
CA ALA A 168 -18.32 1.72 0.36
C ALA A 168 -19.48 2.72 0.40
N ALA A 169 -19.26 3.94 0.90
CA ALA A 169 -20.28 5.00 0.89
C ALA A 169 -20.61 5.47 -0.56
N LEU A 170 -19.62 5.51 -1.46
CA LEU A 170 -19.80 5.93 -2.83
C LEU A 170 -20.42 4.85 -3.74
N LYS A 171 -20.20 3.57 -3.43
CA LYS A 171 -20.67 2.44 -4.25
C LYS A 171 -22.17 2.51 -4.57
N PRO A 172 -23.11 2.67 -3.61
CA PRO A 172 -24.54 2.74 -3.91
C PRO A 172 -24.94 4.02 -4.67
N LEU A 173 -24.16 5.09 -4.56
CA LEU A 173 -24.41 6.36 -5.23
C LEU A 173 -23.97 6.35 -6.70
N THR A 174 -22.85 5.69 -6.97
CA THR A 174 -22.23 5.65 -8.30
C THR A 174 -22.59 4.41 -9.09
N GLY A 175 -23.03 3.33 -8.43
CA GLY A 175 -23.19 2.01 -9.02
C GLY A 175 -21.87 1.33 -9.40
N LYS A 176 -20.71 1.90 -9.03
CA LYS A 176 -19.37 1.42 -9.37
C LYS A 176 -18.63 0.90 -8.15
N ASP A 177 -17.87 -0.16 -8.33
CA ASP A 177 -16.83 -0.55 -7.37
C ASP A 177 -15.57 0.28 -7.62
N ALA A 178 -14.93 0.74 -6.54
CA ALA A 178 -13.66 1.43 -6.65
C ALA A 178 -12.54 0.45 -7.02
N MET A 179 -11.74 0.79 -8.04
CA MET A 179 -10.56 -0.01 -8.39
C MET A 179 -9.47 0.17 -7.34
N VAL A 180 -9.02 -0.93 -6.75
CA VAL A 180 -7.96 -0.93 -5.73
C VAL A 180 -6.60 -0.80 -6.39
N LEU A 181 -5.78 0.16 -5.94
CA LEU A 181 -4.43 0.40 -6.45
C LEU A 181 -3.32 -0.08 -5.50
N GLY A 182 -3.61 -0.24 -4.19
CA GLY A 182 -2.69 -0.86 -3.24
C GLY A 182 -2.71 -2.38 -3.27
N LYS A 183 -1.96 -3.03 -2.37
CA LYS A 183 -1.97 -4.49 -2.19
C LYS A 183 -3.39 -4.98 -1.85
N PRO A 184 -3.85 -6.10 -2.40
CA PRO A 184 -3.15 -7.12 -3.20
C PRO A 184 -3.23 -6.89 -4.73
N SER A 185 -3.51 -5.68 -5.18
CA SER A 185 -3.77 -5.38 -6.58
C SER A 185 -2.57 -5.71 -7.48
N ARG A 186 -2.88 -6.21 -8.69
CA ARG A 186 -1.90 -6.42 -9.76
C ARG A 186 -1.12 -5.13 -10.08
N HIS A 187 -1.77 -3.97 -10.01
CA HIS A 187 -1.12 -2.68 -10.26
C HIS A 187 0.04 -2.41 -9.30
N ALA A 188 -0.10 -2.81 -8.02
CA ALA A 188 0.94 -2.62 -7.02
C ALA A 188 2.23 -3.38 -7.37
N ILE A 189 2.13 -4.66 -7.71
CA ILE A 189 3.32 -5.46 -8.06
C ILE A 189 3.91 -5.09 -9.42
N GLU A 190 3.07 -4.71 -10.41
CA GLU A 190 3.56 -4.25 -11.71
C GLU A 190 4.32 -2.91 -11.62
N VAL A 191 3.87 -1.99 -10.76
CA VAL A 191 4.61 -0.73 -10.52
C VAL A 191 5.93 -1.03 -9.83
N ALA A 192 5.95 -1.94 -8.83
CA ALA A 192 7.18 -2.37 -8.18
C ALA A 192 8.15 -3.01 -9.19
N ALA A 193 7.68 -3.90 -10.03
CA ALA A 193 8.48 -4.57 -11.07
C ALA A 193 9.13 -3.55 -12.02
N ARG A 194 8.35 -2.61 -12.53
CA ARG A 194 8.87 -1.53 -13.40
C ARG A 194 9.90 -0.66 -12.68
N HIS A 195 9.64 -0.31 -11.44
CA HIS A 195 10.57 0.49 -10.65
C HIS A 195 11.91 -0.22 -10.43
N LEU A 196 11.88 -1.54 -10.24
CA LEU A 196 13.06 -2.38 -10.08
C LEU A 196 13.74 -2.74 -11.41
N GLY A 197 13.08 -2.52 -12.55
CA GLY A 197 13.58 -2.92 -13.86
C GLY A 197 13.55 -4.45 -14.07
N LEU A 198 12.61 -5.16 -13.42
CA LEU A 198 12.48 -6.62 -13.42
C LEU A 198 11.13 -7.06 -14.01
N ALA A 199 11.04 -8.31 -14.45
CA ALA A 199 9.75 -8.95 -14.69
C ALA A 199 9.09 -9.32 -13.34
N VAL A 200 7.75 -9.38 -13.30
CA VAL A 200 7.03 -9.76 -12.06
C VAL A 200 7.44 -11.17 -11.61
N THR A 201 7.71 -12.07 -12.54
CA THR A 201 8.15 -13.45 -12.28
C THR A 201 9.55 -13.54 -11.64
N ASP A 202 10.34 -12.47 -11.71
CA ASP A 202 11.68 -12.41 -11.14
C ASP A 202 11.70 -11.72 -9.75
N ILE A 203 10.51 -11.47 -9.18
CA ILE A 203 10.33 -10.81 -7.90
C ILE A 203 9.93 -11.80 -6.82
N ALA A 204 10.51 -11.65 -5.63
CA ALA A 204 10.00 -12.22 -4.40
C ALA A 204 9.21 -11.17 -3.62
N VAL A 205 7.99 -11.50 -3.21
CA VAL A 205 7.17 -10.69 -2.31
C VAL A 205 7.28 -11.26 -0.92
N VAL A 206 7.81 -10.47 0.02
CA VAL A 206 7.95 -10.85 1.43
C VAL A 206 6.91 -10.09 2.25
N GLY A 207 6.06 -10.80 2.97
CA GLY A 207 5.01 -10.17 3.77
C GLY A 207 4.39 -11.08 4.83
N ASP A 208 3.58 -10.50 5.68
CA ASP A 208 2.98 -11.14 6.86
C ASP A 208 1.47 -11.33 6.77
N ASP A 209 0.84 -10.84 5.70
CA ASP A 209 -0.61 -10.94 5.53
C ASP A 209 -0.99 -11.96 4.44
N ALA A 210 -1.66 -13.02 4.89
CA ALA A 210 -2.15 -14.09 4.03
C ALA A 210 -3.25 -13.66 3.04
N ASN A 211 -3.80 -12.44 3.19
CA ASN A 211 -4.82 -11.89 2.29
C ASN A 211 -4.29 -10.79 1.36
N LEU A 212 -3.06 -10.32 1.57
CA LEU A 212 -2.49 -9.20 0.81
C LEU A 212 -1.25 -9.65 0.02
N GLU A 213 -0.12 -9.89 0.69
CA GLU A 213 1.15 -10.14 0.02
C GLU A 213 1.17 -11.49 -0.71
N VAL A 214 0.70 -12.55 -0.07
CA VAL A 214 0.72 -13.89 -0.66
C VAL A 214 -0.14 -13.98 -1.90
N PRO A 215 -1.43 -13.56 -1.89
CA PRO A 215 -2.22 -13.57 -3.13
C PRO A 215 -1.71 -12.57 -4.17
N MET A 216 -1.13 -11.42 -3.77
CA MET A 216 -0.50 -10.51 -4.72
C MET A 216 0.64 -11.19 -5.48
N ALA A 217 1.49 -11.95 -4.80
CA ALA A 217 2.57 -12.70 -5.44
C ALA A 217 2.03 -13.84 -6.31
N LYS A 218 1.28 -14.76 -5.72
CA LYS A 218 0.78 -15.99 -6.38
C LYS A 218 -0.03 -15.70 -7.64
N ASN A 219 -0.97 -14.75 -7.56
CA ASN A 219 -1.84 -14.39 -8.68
C ASN A 219 -1.10 -13.72 -9.86
N ASN A 220 0.14 -13.28 -9.64
CA ASN A 220 0.94 -12.61 -10.66
C ASN A 220 2.24 -13.38 -11.04
N GLY A 221 2.42 -14.59 -10.51
CA GLY A 221 3.57 -15.45 -10.84
C GLY A 221 4.90 -15.05 -10.17
N ALA A 222 4.84 -14.23 -9.11
CA ALA A 222 5.99 -13.88 -8.27
C ALA A 222 6.16 -14.93 -7.16
N LEU A 223 7.37 -15.02 -6.59
CA LEU A 223 7.64 -15.88 -5.43
C LEU A 223 6.98 -15.28 -4.18
N ALA A 224 6.17 -16.08 -3.48
CA ALA A 224 5.49 -15.68 -2.25
C ALA A 224 6.27 -16.16 -1.01
N ILE A 225 6.78 -15.22 -0.19
CA ILE A 225 7.46 -15.51 1.07
C ILE A 225 6.63 -14.94 2.21
N TYR A 226 6.15 -15.83 3.09
CA TYR A 226 5.36 -15.45 4.25
C TYR A 226 6.21 -15.41 5.52
N VAL A 227 6.07 -14.34 6.33
CA VAL A 227 6.70 -14.22 7.64
C VAL A 227 5.66 -14.23 8.76
N HIS A 228 5.98 -14.89 9.88
CA HIS A 228 5.02 -15.11 10.98
C HIS A 228 4.92 -13.91 11.94
N THR A 229 5.63 -12.83 11.68
CA THR A 229 5.75 -11.69 12.61
C THR A 229 4.54 -10.77 12.66
N GLY A 230 3.60 -10.93 11.73
CA GLY A 230 2.39 -10.09 11.63
C GLY A 230 1.15 -10.70 12.27
N THR A 231 0.00 -10.35 11.74
CA THR A 231 -1.32 -10.67 12.31
C THR A 231 -1.71 -12.14 12.18
N GLY A 232 -1.23 -12.84 11.15
CA GLY A 232 -1.64 -14.22 10.84
C GLY A 232 -0.88 -15.29 11.64
N GLY A 233 0.38 -15.01 12.02
CA GLY A 233 1.23 -15.98 12.72
C GLY A 233 1.51 -17.27 11.91
N PRO A 234 2.03 -18.32 12.55
CA PRO A 234 2.45 -19.56 11.86
C PRO A 234 1.29 -20.42 11.32
N HIS A 235 0.06 -20.17 11.77
CA HIS A 235 -1.14 -20.96 11.44
C HIS A 235 -2.08 -20.27 10.44
N ALA A 236 -1.60 -19.19 9.79
CA ALA A 236 -2.44 -18.38 8.90
C ALA A 236 -3.00 -19.14 7.68
N PHE A 237 -2.46 -20.30 7.37
CA PHE A 237 -2.83 -21.11 6.20
C PHE A 237 -3.44 -22.47 6.53
N ASP A 238 -3.52 -22.87 7.81
CA ASP A 238 -3.98 -24.21 8.22
C ASP A 238 -5.37 -24.58 7.66
N ASP A 239 -6.28 -23.62 7.57
CA ASP A 239 -7.64 -23.79 7.06
C ASP A 239 -7.82 -23.33 5.60
N ARG A 240 -6.72 -23.10 4.85
CA ARG A 240 -6.77 -22.60 3.48
C ARG A 240 -6.41 -23.67 2.46
N PRO A 241 -6.94 -23.61 1.23
CA PRO A 241 -6.52 -24.48 0.14
C PRO A 241 -5.01 -24.38 -0.12
N GLU A 242 -4.34 -25.52 -0.38
CA GLU A 242 -2.87 -25.58 -0.56
C GLU A 242 -2.36 -24.70 -1.71
N ASP A 243 -3.14 -24.50 -2.76
CA ASP A 243 -2.78 -23.65 -3.90
C ASP A 243 -2.68 -22.17 -3.54
N THR A 244 -3.26 -21.76 -2.38
CA THR A 244 -3.15 -20.41 -1.81
C THR A 244 -1.97 -20.24 -0.86
N TRP A 245 -1.23 -21.30 -0.55
CA TRP A 245 -0.11 -21.25 0.38
C TRP A 245 1.09 -20.49 -0.19
N PRO A 246 1.91 -19.86 0.66
CA PRO A 246 3.16 -19.26 0.22
C PRO A 246 4.14 -20.33 -0.27
N ASP A 247 5.06 -19.93 -1.13
CA ASP A 247 6.12 -20.83 -1.60
C ASP A 247 7.17 -21.08 -0.51
N ILE A 248 7.40 -20.08 0.36
CA ILE A 248 8.32 -20.15 1.51
C ILE A 248 7.60 -19.53 2.71
N SER A 249 7.78 -20.17 3.89
CA SER A 249 7.24 -19.70 5.17
C SER A 249 8.33 -19.72 6.24
N VAL A 250 8.58 -18.57 6.90
CA VAL A 250 9.65 -18.41 7.88
C VAL A 250 9.14 -17.62 9.10
N ALA A 251 9.80 -17.78 10.23
CA ALA A 251 9.38 -17.09 11.46
C ALA A 251 9.52 -15.57 11.36
N ASN A 252 10.55 -15.06 10.69
CA ASN A 252 10.82 -13.63 10.48
C ASN A 252 11.81 -13.44 9.33
N VAL A 253 12.01 -12.20 8.87
CA VAL A 253 12.94 -11.89 7.78
C VAL A 253 14.41 -12.19 8.10
N GLY A 254 14.78 -12.28 9.38
CA GLY A 254 16.14 -12.65 9.80
C GLY A 254 16.50 -14.11 9.48
N GLU A 255 15.51 -14.99 9.30
CA GLU A 255 15.78 -16.35 8.82
C GLU A 255 16.19 -16.35 7.35
N LEU A 256 15.66 -15.44 6.53
CA LEU A 256 16.08 -15.28 5.14
C LEU A 256 17.56 -14.90 5.06
N VAL A 257 18.07 -14.06 5.98
CA VAL A 257 19.50 -13.69 6.05
C VAL A 257 20.37 -14.94 6.25
N LYS A 258 19.95 -15.88 7.12
CA LYS A 258 20.71 -17.11 7.40
C LYS A 258 20.79 -18.09 6.23
N HIS A 259 19.84 -18.05 5.32
CA HIS A 259 19.78 -18.95 4.17
C HIS A 259 20.53 -18.41 2.95
N TYR A 260 20.87 -17.12 2.92
CA TYR A 260 21.56 -16.47 1.82
C TYR A 260 23.02 -16.06 2.14
N LEU A 261 23.48 -16.33 3.39
CA LEU A 261 24.87 -16.22 3.84
C LEU A 261 25.50 -17.60 3.98
#